data_a013868e9e987b082e05e7c9054a7faf
#
_entry.id   a013868e9e987b082e05e7c9054a7faf
#
_cell.length_a   1.000
_cell.length_b   1.000
_cell.length_c   1.000
_cell.angle_alpha   90.00
_cell.angle_beta   90.00
_cell.angle_gamma   90.00
#
_symmetry.space_group_name_H-M   'P 1'
#
loop_
_entity.id
_entity.type
_entity.pdbx_description
1 polymer ?
#
loop_
_entity_poly.entity_id
_entity_poly.type
_entity_poly.pdbx_seq_one_letter_code
_entity_poly.pdbx_strand_id
1 'polypeptide(L)'
;MSPLAFDRAGPTGDVPVVLLHAGVADRRMWDPQWGALRARRDVVRPDLRGFGDSAARPEGPLSPHRDVLDLCDRLGIARAHLVGASYGAGVAVDVALTAPDRVASLLLVTPGGSLIPEMTDDLRTFATAENAALEAGDLDAAVEANLVTWVDGPGQAVDRVDPGVRALVGEMQRRAFELTADWDGLDEDELDPPALERLGEVGVPTLLLGGALDLEAIDRAGVAVLAGVHGARQVVWPDVAHLPTLEQPDAFLALLLDWLAEVS
;
A
#
# COMPACT_ATOMS: atom_id res chain seq x y z
N MET A 1 -19.57 -10.51 -4.20
CA MET A 1 -19.02 -9.57 -3.20
C MET A 1 -19.39 -8.14 -3.58
N SER A 2 -19.60 -7.23 -2.60
CA SER A 2 -19.79 -5.80 -2.88
C SER A 2 -18.52 -5.24 -3.53
N PRO A 3 -18.66 -4.37 -4.54
CA PRO A 3 -17.52 -3.81 -5.23
C PRO A 3 -16.69 -2.89 -4.33
N LEU A 4 -15.39 -2.79 -4.61
CA LEU A 4 -14.55 -1.73 -4.02
C LEU A 4 -15.05 -0.36 -4.48
N ALA A 5 -15.01 0.63 -3.59
CA ALA A 5 -15.12 2.04 -3.94
C ALA A 5 -13.82 2.49 -4.64
N PHE A 6 -13.93 3.34 -5.65
CA PHE A 6 -12.77 3.80 -6.42
C PHE A 6 -13.04 5.13 -7.12
N ASP A 7 -11.96 5.80 -7.48
CA ASP A 7 -11.98 6.86 -8.48
C ASP A 7 -11.25 6.38 -9.74
N ARG A 8 -11.75 6.75 -10.91
CA ARG A 8 -11.08 6.57 -12.21
C ARG A 8 -11.17 7.86 -13.02
N ALA A 9 -10.03 8.28 -13.56
CA ALA A 9 -9.98 9.44 -14.45
C ALA A 9 -8.76 9.37 -15.37
N GLY A 10 -8.84 10.14 -16.45
CA GLY A 10 -7.74 10.34 -17.40
C GLY A 10 -8.04 9.81 -18.80
N PRO A 11 -7.12 10.04 -19.75
CA PRO A 11 -7.26 9.55 -21.12
C PRO A 11 -7.12 8.02 -21.16
N THR A 12 -8.01 7.36 -21.89
CA THR A 12 -7.93 5.91 -22.16
C THR A 12 -7.15 5.65 -23.43
N GLY A 13 -6.47 4.50 -23.51
CA GLY A 13 -5.71 4.06 -24.69
C GLY A 13 -4.35 3.48 -24.36
N ASP A 14 -3.71 3.96 -23.31
CA ASP A 14 -2.49 3.36 -22.74
C ASP A 14 -2.84 2.34 -21.65
N VAL A 15 -1.84 1.59 -21.18
CA VAL A 15 -1.98 0.70 -20.03
C VAL A 15 -2.30 1.55 -18.78
N PRO A 16 -3.42 1.29 -18.10
CA PRO A 16 -3.82 2.07 -16.93
C PRO A 16 -2.87 1.89 -15.74
N VAL A 17 -2.90 2.87 -14.83
CA VAL A 17 -2.21 2.81 -13.54
C VAL A 17 -3.22 2.55 -12.43
N VAL A 18 -2.98 1.54 -11.60
CA VAL A 18 -3.78 1.24 -10.42
C VAL A 18 -2.95 1.55 -9.17
N LEU A 19 -3.48 2.43 -8.31
CA LEU A 19 -2.81 2.93 -7.11
C LEU A 19 -3.42 2.25 -5.87
N LEU A 20 -2.66 1.40 -5.18
CA LEU A 20 -3.07 0.64 -4.00
C LEU A 20 -2.48 1.28 -2.75
N HIS A 21 -3.32 1.74 -1.84
CA HIS A 21 -2.92 2.52 -0.66
C HIS A 21 -2.30 1.65 0.46
N ALA A 22 -1.64 2.32 1.42
CA ALA A 22 -1.10 1.71 2.62
C ALA A 22 -2.19 1.33 3.62
N GLY A 23 -1.90 0.39 4.53
CA GLY A 23 -2.83 -0.07 5.57
C GLY A 23 -3.23 0.99 6.62
N VAL A 24 -2.53 2.13 6.66
CA VAL A 24 -2.86 3.28 7.52
C VAL A 24 -3.62 4.38 6.77
N ALA A 25 -4.03 4.12 5.53
CA ALA A 25 -4.59 5.13 4.65
C ALA A 25 -5.77 4.58 3.83
N ASP A 26 -6.36 5.43 3.01
CA ASP A 26 -7.30 5.09 1.97
C ASP A 26 -6.87 5.77 0.66
N ARG A 27 -7.71 5.72 -0.41
CA ARG A 27 -7.37 6.30 -1.72
C ARG A 27 -6.96 7.77 -1.67
N ARG A 28 -7.31 8.51 -0.59
CA ARG A 28 -6.95 9.93 -0.41
C ARG A 28 -5.44 10.15 -0.22
N MET A 29 -4.67 9.12 0.16
CA MET A 29 -3.21 9.25 0.19
C MET A 29 -2.62 9.63 -1.17
N TRP A 30 -3.33 9.35 -2.26
CA TRP A 30 -2.91 9.65 -3.63
C TRP A 30 -3.39 11.02 -4.14
N ASP A 31 -4.07 11.83 -3.30
CA ASP A 31 -4.57 13.16 -3.70
C ASP A 31 -3.48 14.08 -4.24
N PRO A 32 -2.27 14.14 -3.65
CA PRO A 32 -1.20 14.99 -4.18
C PRO A 32 -0.78 14.62 -5.61
N GLN A 33 -0.83 13.35 -5.99
CA GLN A 33 -0.43 12.87 -7.31
C GLN A 33 -1.59 12.86 -8.31
N TRP A 34 -2.83 12.80 -7.82
CA TRP A 34 -4.03 12.55 -8.60
C TRP A 34 -4.22 13.52 -9.77
N GLY A 35 -4.06 14.81 -9.52
CA GLY A 35 -4.27 15.85 -10.53
C GLY A 35 -3.33 15.73 -11.74
N ALA A 36 -2.06 15.49 -11.47
CA ALA A 36 -1.03 15.37 -12.50
C ALA A 36 -1.10 14.03 -13.26
N LEU A 37 -1.39 12.93 -12.56
CA LEU A 37 -1.51 11.61 -13.17
C LEU A 37 -2.71 11.55 -14.12
N ARG A 38 -3.91 11.91 -13.64
CA ARG A 38 -5.14 11.86 -14.44
C ARG A 38 -5.13 12.78 -15.66
N ALA A 39 -4.27 13.77 -15.69
CA ALA A 39 -4.10 14.63 -16.87
C ALA A 39 -3.34 13.93 -18.01
N ARG A 40 -2.67 12.80 -17.73
CA ARG A 40 -1.72 12.14 -18.65
C ARG A 40 -1.99 10.64 -18.85
N ARG A 41 -2.61 9.96 -17.89
CA ARG A 41 -2.80 8.50 -17.84
C ARG A 41 -4.22 8.15 -17.41
N ASP A 42 -4.69 6.99 -17.81
CA ASP A 42 -5.87 6.36 -17.20
C ASP A 42 -5.45 5.83 -15.83
N VAL A 43 -6.02 6.39 -14.77
CA VAL A 43 -5.64 6.10 -13.39
C VAL A 43 -6.84 5.63 -12.61
N VAL A 44 -6.67 4.55 -11.86
CA VAL A 44 -7.65 4.00 -10.91
C VAL A 44 -7.03 3.99 -9.53
N ARG A 45 -7.77 4.47 -8.52
CA ARG A 45 -7.37 4.38 -7.12
C ARG A 45 -8.55 3.84 -6.30
N PRO A 46 -8.55 2.55 -5.95
CA PRO A 46 -9.57 2.00 -5.06
C PRO A 46 -9.25 2.30 -3.58
N ASP A 47 -10.31 2.25 -2.76
CA ASP A 47 -10.17 1.89 -1.36
C ASP A 47 -10.13 0.36 -1.29
N LEU A 48 -9.10 -0.20 -0.67
CA LEU A 48 -9.07 -1.62 -0.34
C LEU A 48 -10.17 -1.94 0.67
N ARG A 49 -10.61 -3.18 0.74
CA ARG A 49 -11.71 -3.58 1.61
C ARG A 49 -11.38 -3.35 3.09
N GLY A 50 -12.32 -2.73 3.82
CA GLY A 50 -12.11 -2.27 5.20
C GLY A 50 -11.57 -0.85 5.32
N PHE A 51 -11.31 -0.18 4.20
CA PHE A 51 -10.78 1.19 4.18
C PHE A 51 -11.73 2.14 3.42
N GLY A 52 -11.66 3.42 3.76
CA GLY A 52 -12.36 4.50 3.08
C GLY A 52 -13.85 4.24 2.92
N ASP A 53 -14.32 4.13 1.67
CA ASP A 53 -15.71 3.85 1.33
C ASP A 53 -15.97 2.37 0.99
N SER A 54 -14.95 1.49 1.06
CA SER A 54 -15.06 0.04 0.85
C SER A 54 -15.44 -0.69 2.14
N ALA A 55 -16.55 -0.28 2.76
CA ALA A 55 -16.98 -0.66 4.10
C ALA A 55 -17.67 -2.04 4.20
N ALA A 56 -17.90 -2.72 3.08
CA ALA A 56 -18.65 -3.98 3.12
C ALA A 56 -17.78 -5.15 3.62
N ARG A 57 -18.17 -5.75 4.77
CA ARG A 57 -17.55 -6.98 5.25
C ARG A 57 -17.68 -8.09 4.21
N PRO A 58 -16.63 -8.86 3.89
CA PRO A 58 -16.72 -9.99 2.99
C PRO A 58 -17.48 -11.15 3.64
N GLU A 59 -18.12 -12.00 2.82
CA GLU A 59 -18.82 -13.21 3.31
C GLU A 59 -17.86 -14.37 3.61
N GLY A 60 -16.62 -14.30 3.16
CA GLY A 60 -15.54 -15.27 3.35
C GLY A 60 -14.24 -14.58 3.76
N PRO A 61 -13.07 -15.23 3.59
CA PRO A 61 -11.79 -14.61 3.88
C PRO A 61 -11.60 -13.29 3.15
N LEU A 62 -10.88 -12.35 3.76
CA LEU A 62 -10.46 -11.12 3.11
C LEU A 62 -9.43 -11.46 2.02
N SER A 63 -9.72 -11.09 0.79
CA SER A 63 -8.88 -11.44 -0.37
C SER A 63 -8.57 -10.19 -1.22
N PRO A 64 -7.67 -9.30 -0.76
CA PRO A 64 -7.43 -8.01 -1.40
C PRO A 64 -6.95 -8.12 -2.84
N HIS A 65 -6.11 -9.10 -3.15
CA HIS A 65 -5.61 -9.34 -4.50
C HIS A 65 -6.74 -9.75 -5.47
N ARG A 66 -7.72 -10.55 -5.01
CA ARG A 66 -8.90 -10.90 -5.81
C ARG A 66 -9.85 -9.72 -5.97
N ASP A 67 -10.06 -8.93 -4.92
CA ASP A 67 -10.85 -7.71 -4.99
C ASP A 67 -10.30 -6.73 -6.05
N VAL A 68 -8.97 -6.60 -6.16
CA VAL A 68 -8.30 -5.77 -7.18
C VAL A 68 -8.49 -6.35 -8.57
N LEU A 69 -8.34 -7.67 -8.74
CA LEU A 69 -8.59 -8.35 -10.02
C LEU A 69 -10.05 -8.20 -10.46
N ASP A 70 -11.01 -8.41 -9.57
CA ASP A 70 -12.44 -8.23 -9.81
C ASP A 70 -12.78 -6.79 -10.20
N LEU A 71 -12.13 -5.79 -9.58
CA LEU A 71 -12.25 -4.40 -9.95
C LEU A 71 -11.74 -4.17 -11.38
N CYS A 72 -10.55 -4.66 -11.71
CA CYS A 72 -9.99 -4.56 -13.05
C CYS A 72 -10.90 -5.20 -14.11
N ASP A 73 -11.47 -6.38 -13.83
CA ASP A 73 -12.40 -7.06 -14.74
C ASP A 73 -13.65 -6.24 -15.01
N ARG A 74 -14.26 -5.67 -13.97
CA ARG A 74 -15.44 -4.80 -14.10
C ARG A 74 -15.16 -3.50 -14.85
N LEU A 75 -13.93 -3.00 -14.76
CA LEU A 75 -13.51 -1.79 -15.47
C LEU A 75 -13.02 -2.07 -16.89
N GLY A 76 -12.95 -3.34 -17.31
CA GLY A 76 -12.42 -3.76 -18.61
C GLY A 76 -10.90 -3.53 -18.74
N ILE A 77 -10.18 -3.55 -17.61
CA ILE A 77 -8.73 -3.40 -17.57
C ILE A 77 -8.09 -4.77 -17.70
N ALA A 78 -7.58 -5.08 -18.88
CA ALA A 78 -6.92 -6.35 -19.16
C ALA A 78 -5.54 -6.46 -18.53
N ARG A 79 -4.80 -5.33 -18.42
CA ARG A 79 -3.45 -5.24 -17.87
C ARG A 79 -3.22 -3.84 -17.29
N ALA A 80 -2.47 -3.72 -16.19
CA ALA A 80 -2.20 -2.45 -15.53
C ALA A 80 -0.77 -2.35 -15.00
N HIS A 81 -0.27 -1.12 -14.86
CA HIS A 81 0.85 -0.80 -13.97
C HIS A 81 0.32 -0.72 -12.54
N LEU A 82 0.86 -1.50 -11.62
CA LEU A 82 0.45 -1.45 -10.22
C LEU A 82 1.46 -0.63 -9.41
N VAL A 83 0.94 0.34 -8.67
CA VAL A 83 1.69 1.15 -7.71
C VAL A 83 1.09 0.86 -6.34
N GLY A 84 1.83 0.17 -5.49
CA GLY A 84 1.36 -0.21 -4.16
C GLY A 84 2.23 0.38 -3.07
N ALA A 85 1.61 0.90 -2.01
CA ALA A 85 2.29 1.40 -0.82
C ALA A 85 2.05 0.46 0.35
N SER A 86 3.11 0.04 1.06
CA SER A 86 3.02 -0.79 2.26
C SER A 86 2.17 -2.06 2.05
N TYR A 87 1.04 -2.18 2.73
CA TYR A 87 0.03 -3.22 2.52
C TYR A 87 -0.36 -3.35 1.05
N GLY A 88 -0.63 -2.23 0.38
CA GLY A 88 -0.92 -2.20 -1.05
C GLY A 88 0.23 -2.72 -1.93
N ALA A 89 1.48 -2.67 -1.47
CA ALA A 89 2.62 -3.28 -2.16
C ALA A 89 2.58 -4.81 -2.07
N GLY A 90 2.23 -5.37 -0.90
CA GLY A 90 1.95 -6.80 -0.74
C GLY A 90 0.84 -7.24 -1.70
N VAL A 91 -0.30 -6.55 -1.67
CA VAL A 91 -1.43 -6.82 -2.58
C VAL A 91 -1.01 -6.77 -4.06
N ALA A 92 -0.17 -5.80 -4.46
CA ALA A 92 0.32 -5.71 -5.84
C ALA A 92 1.18 -6.91 -6.25
N VAL A 93 2.03 -7.40 -5.35
CA VAL A 93 2.83 -8.62 -5.58
C VAL A 93 1.93 -9.86 -5.64
N ASP A 94 0.96 -9.97 -4.73
CA ASP A 94 0.00 -11.09 -4.72
C ASP A 94 -0.82 -11.14 -6.03
N VAL A 95 -1.23 -9.97 -6.57
CA VAL A 95 -1.84 -9.88 -7.92
C VAL A 95 -0.88 -10.36 -9.00
N ALA A 96 0.39 -9.94 -8.96
CA ALA A 96 1.38 -10.35 -9.96
C ALA A 96 1.68 -11.86 -9.93
N LEU A 97 1.66 -12.48 -8.74
CA LEU A 97 1.83 -13.93 -8.57
C LEU A 97 0.60 -14.74 -8.95
N THR A 98 -0.59 -14.17 -8.74
CA THR A 98 -1.87 -14.86 -9.05
C THR A 98 -2.26 -14.73 -10.52
N ALA A 99 -1.99 -13.58 -11.13
CA ALA A 99 -2.38 -13.26 -12.50
C ALA A 99 -1.28 -12.46 -13.24
N PRO A 100 -0.12 -13.08 -13.54
CA PRO A 100 1.06 -12.37 -14.06
C PRO A 100 0.80 -11.61 -15.37
N ASP A 101 -0.06 -12.13 -16.23
CA ASP A 101 -0.42 -11.47 -17.50
C ASP A 101 -1.21 -10.16 -17.30
N ARG A 102 -1.77 -9.95 -16.10
CA ARG A 102 -2.56 -8.75 -15.75
C ARG A 102 -1.69 -7.58 -15.30
N VAL A 103 -0.39 -7.78 -15.04
CA VAL A 103 0.52 -6.77 -14.51
C VAL A 103 1.55 -6.37 -15.54
N ALA A 104 1.67 -5.07 -15.80
CA ALA A 104 2.63 -4.51 -16.74
C ALA A 104 3.97 -4.17 -16.06
N SER A 105 3.91 -3.59 -14.87
CA SER A 105 5.05 -3.28 -14.00
C SER A 105 4.61 -3.08 -12.57
N LEU A 106 5.56 -3.12 -11.63
CA LEU A 106 5.35 -2.86 -10.21
C LEU A 106 6.19 -1.65 -9.76
N LEU A 107 5.56 -0.71 -9.05
CA LEU A 107 6.23 0.26 -8.19
C LEU A 107 5.80 -0.01 -6.75
N LEU A 108 6.73 -0.52 -5.93
CA LEU A 108 6.49 -0.93 -4.55
C LEU A 108 7.07 0.12 -3.61
N VAL A 109 6.21 0.85 -2.95
CA VAL A 109 6.59 1.94 -2.03
C VAL A 109 6.58 1.40 -0.61
N THR A 110 7.72 1.44 0.07
CA THR A 110 7.86 0.95 1.46
C THR A 110 7.15 -0.41 1.66
N PRO A 111 7.56 -1.47 0.93
CA PRO A 111 6.80 -2.71 0.83
C PRO A 111 6.54 -3.36 2.19
N GLY A 112 5.29 -3.77 2.43
CA GLY A 112 4.80 -4.37 3.66
C GLY A 112 3.77 -5.48 3.38
N GLY A 113 2.88 -5.75 4.34
CA GLY A 113 1.86 -6.80 4.24
C GLY A 113 2.49 -8.19 4.10
N SER A 114 2.08 -8.98 3.11
CA SER A 114 2.59 -10.32 2.82
C SER A 114 4.10 -10.40 2.52
N LEU A 115 4.77 -9.24 2.38
CA LEU A 115 6.20 -9.15 2.08
C LEU A 115 7.09 -8.98 3.33
N ILE A 116 6.52 -8.88 4.52
CA ILE A 116 7.30 -8.79 5.77
C ILE A 116 7.81 -10.20 6.13
N PRO A 117 9.14 -10.45 6.12
CA PRO A 117 9.66 -11.80 6.30
C PRO A 117 9.62 -12.28 7.75
N GLU A 118 9.63 -11.36 8.71
CA GLU A 118 9.64 -11.69 10.13
C GLU A 118 9.15 -10.54 11.01
N MET A 119 8.66 -10.89 12.19
CA MET A 119 8.27 -9.93 13.22
C MET A 119 9.50 -9.38 13.94
N THR A 120 9.94 -8.18 13.55
CA THR A 120 11.05 -7.46 14.20
C THR A 120 10.61 -6.87 15.56
N ASP A 121 11.57 -6.42 16.38
CA ASP A 121 11.26 -5.89 17.72
C ASP A 121 10.49 -4.56 17.65
N ASP A 122 10.79 -3.72 16.67
CA ASP A 122 10.06 -2.46 16.43
C ASP A 122 8.62 -2.71 15.97
N LEU A 123 8.41 -3.63 15.02
CA LEU A 123 7.08 -4.03 14.58
C LEU A 123 6.28 -4.68 15.72
N ARG A 124 6.92 -5.51 16.55
CA ARG A 124 6.30 -6.11 17.74
C ARG A 124 5.87 -5.04 18.76
N THR A 125 6.72 -4.03 18.95
CA THR A 125 6.42 -2.90 19.85
C THR A 125 5.20 -2.14 19.37
N PHE A 126 5.13 -1.83 18.09
CA PHE A 126 3.96 -1.22 17.46
C PHE A 126 2.71 -2.07 17.64
N ALA A 127 2.74 -3.34 17.22
CA ALA A 127 1.59 -4.23 17.29
C ALA A 127 1.07 -4.40 18.73
N THR A 128 1.98 -4.43 19.72
CA THR A 128 1.59 -4.53 21.14
C THR A 128 0.87 -3.27 21.60
N ALA A 129 1.35 -2.08 21.21
CA ALA A 129 0.74 -0.82 21.60
C ALA A 129 -0.65 -0.64 20.94
N GLU A 130 -0.76 -0.92 19.65
CA GLU A 130 -2.01 -0.84 18.91
C GLU A 130 -3.06 -1.81 19.47
N ASN A 131 -2.71 -3.09 19.62
CA ASN A 131 -3.63 -4.11 20.15
C ASN A 131 -4.10 -3.77 21.55
N ALA A 132 -3.22 -3.33 22.46
CA ALA A 132 -3.59 -2.93 23.81
C ALA A 132 -4.58 -1.76 23.82
N ALA A 133 -4.41 -0.79 22.92
CA ALA A 133 -5.31 0.35 22.79
C ALA A 133 -6.69 -0.09 22.24
N LEU A 134 -6.71 -0.95 21.21
CA LEU A 134 -7.95 -1.50 20.63
C LEU A 134 -8.73 -2.36 21.65
N GLU A 135 -8.05 -3.23 22.40
CA GLU A 135 -8.65 -4.04 23.47
C GLU A 135 -9.24 -3.19 24.58
N ALA A 136 -8.63 -2.02 24.87
CA ALA A 136 -9.16 -1.05 25.83
C ALA A 136 -10.30 -0.19 25.26
N GLY A 137 -10.59 -0.27 23.97
CA GLY A 137 -11.55 0.59 23.26
C GLY A 137 -11.05 2.03 23.09
N ASP A 138 -9.75 2.27 23.26
CA ASP A 138 -9.12 3.59 23.11
C ASP A 138 -8.64 3.80 21.67
N LEU A 139 -9.58 4.19 20.80
CA LEU A 139 -9.26 4.48 19.39
C LEU A 139 -8.28 5.64 19.22
N ASP A 140 -8.26 6.61 20.13
CA ASP A 140 -7.31 7.72 20.07
C ASP A 140 -5.88 7.22 20.27
N ALA A 141 -5.67 6.34 21.26
CA ALA A 141 -4.36 5.72 21.49
C ALA A 141 -3.95 4.78 20.35
N ALA A 142 -4.89 4.01 19.77
CA ALA A 142 -4.62 3.13 18.63
C ALA A 142 -4.20 3.93 17.40
N VAL A 143 -4.91 5.02 17.08
CA VAL A 143 -4.55 5.93 15.99
C VAL A 143 -3.18 6.58 16.24
N GLU A 144 -2.92 7.04 17.47
CA GLU A 144 -1.63 7.66 17.82
C GLU A 144 -0.46 6.67 17.66
N ALA A 145 -0.63 5.40 18.04
CA ALA A 145 0.37 4.36 17.83
C ALA A 145 0.73 4.21 16.34
N ASN A 146 -0.27 4.27 15.46
CA ASN A 146 -0.07 4.26 14.01
C ASN A 146 0.65 5.51 13.52
N LEU A 147 0.26 6.69 14.00
CA LEU A 147 0.87 7.95 13.59
C LEU A 147 2.35 8.04 13.97
N VAL A 148 2.68 7.70 15.21
CA VAL A 148 4.07 7.69 15.70
C VAL A 148 4.94 6.72 14.90
N THR A 149 4.39 5.56 14.56
CA THR A 149 5.14 4.51 13.88
C THR A 149 5.28 4.75 12.38
N TRP A 150 4.15 4.98 11.70
CA TRP A 150 4.08 4.97 10.24
C TRP A 150 4.16 6.36 9.59
N VAL A 151 3.86 7.43 10.34
CA VAL A 151 3.93 8.81 9.83
C VAL A 151 5.17 9.51 10.33
N ASP A 152 5.33 9.60 11.66
CA ASP A 152 6.48 10.28 12.26
C ASP A 152 7.76 9.49 11.99
N GLY A 153 7.71 8.17 12.08
CA GLY A 153 8.83 7.23 11.98
C GLY A 153 9.45 6.91 13.35
N PRO A 154 10.02 5.70 13.52
CA PRO A 154 10.57 5.26 14.79
C PRO A 154 11.62 6.22 15.36
N GLY A 155 11.37 6.76 16.56
CA GLY A 155 12.28 7.66 17.24
C GLY A 155 12.41 9.06 16.63
N GLN A 156 11.58 9.41 15.65
CA GLN A 156 11.58 10.72 15.02
C GLN A 156 10.70 11.72 15.79
N ALA A 157 10.93 13.01 15.56
CA ALA A 157 10.12 14.06 16.15
C ALA A 157 8.74 14.15 15.48
N VAL A 158 7.69 14.42 16.25
CA VAL A 158 6.29 14.53 15.79
C VAL A 158 6.09 15.65 14.77
N ASP A 159 6.93 16.68 14.78
CA ASP A 159 6.91 17.81 13.86
C ASP A 159 7.76 17.61 12.59
N ARG A 160 8.28 16.40 12.36
CA ARG A 160 9.04 16.06 11.15
C ARG A 160 8.17 16.11 9.89
N VAL A 161 6.93 15.68 10.01
CA VAL A 161 5.96 15.63 8.90
C VAL A 161 4.97 16.80 9.03
N ASP A 162 4.47 17.29 7.90
CA ASP A 162 3.44 18.34 7.88
C ASP A 162 2.24 17.93 8.75
N PRO A 163 1.78 18.79 9.67
CA PRO A 163 0.67 18.48 10.57
C PRO A 163 -0.63 18.11 9.83
N GLY A 164 -0.86 18.65 8.62
CA GLY A 164 -2.01 18.31 7.79
C GLY A 164 -1.95 16.89 7.26
N VAL A 165 -0.75 16.41 6.90
CA VAL A 165 -0.53 15.01 6.51
C VAL A 165 -0.81 14.08 7.69
N ARG A 166 -0.25 14.41 8.87
CA ARG A 166 -0.47 13.61 10.10
C ARG A 166 -1.95 13.55 10.47
N ALA A 167 -2.66 14.67 10.38
CA ALA A 167 -4.11 14.72 10.65
C ALA A 167 -4.91 13.91 9.64
N LEU A 168 -4.59 14.00 8.35
CA LEU A 168 -5.26 13.23 7.29
C LEU A 168 -5.09 11.72 7.51
N VAL A 169 -3.87 11.26 7.80
CA VAL A 169 -3.62 9.83 8.05
C VAL A 169 -4.35 9.36 9.30
N GLY A 170 -4.36 10.18 10.37
CA GLY A 170 -5.13 9.87 11.58
C GLY A 170 -6.63 9.72 11.34
N GLU A 171 -7.21 10.58 10.48
CA GLU A 171 -8.61 10.46 10.07
C GLU A 171 -8.87 9.16 9.28
N MET A 172 -8.01 8.85 8.30
CA MET A 172 -8.12 7.64 7.49
C MET A 172 -8.01 6.37 8.35
N GLN A 173 -7.02 6.32 9.24
CA GLN A 173 -6.81 5.18 10.12
C GLN A 173 -7.95 4.97 11.11
N ARG A 174 -8.44 6.06 11.73
CA ARG A 174 -9.61 5.98 12.62
C ARG A 174 -10.80 5.39 11.90
N ARG A 175 -11.08 5.86 10.68
CA ARG A 175 -12.17 5.34 9.87
C ARG A 175 -12.00 3.84 9.58
N ALA A 176 -10.80 3.38 9.28
CA ALA A 176 -10.54 1.95 9.07
C ALA A 176 -10.88 1.13 10.32
N PHE A 177 -10.46 1.55 11.52
CA PHE A 177 -10.81 0.90 12.78
C PHE A 177 -12.33 0.87 13.02
N GLU A 178 -13.02 1.99 12.78
CA GLU A 178 -14.48 2.07 12.95
C GLU A 178 -15.22 1.15 11.97
N LEU A 179 -14.74 1.03 10.73
CA LEU A 179 -15.34 0.17 9.70
C LEU A 179 -15.15 -1.32 9.98
N THR A 180 -14.04 -1.69 10.59
CA THR A 180 -13.66 -3.09 10.80
C THR A 180 -13.87 -3.56 12.22
N ALA A 181 -14.46 -2.74 13.08
CA ALA A 181 -14.66 -3.03 14.51
C ALA A 181 -15.47 -4.32 14.79
N ASP A 182 -16.30 -4.75 13.85
CA ASP A 182 -17.13 -5.98 13.94
C ASP A 182 -16.62 -7.10 13.02
N TRP A 183 -15.37 -6.99 12.50
CA TRP A 183 -14.78 -7.98 11.59
C TRP A 183 -13.96 -9.06 12.32
N ASP A 184 -14.20 -9.25 13.61
CA ASP A 184 -13.50 -10.26 14.41
C ASP A 184 -13.56 -11.66 13.76
N GLY A 185 -12.43 -12.36 13.79
CA GLY A 185 -12.29 -13.72 13.25
C GLY A 185 -12.34 -13.80 11.72
N LEU A 186 -12.12 -12.69 11.03
CA LEU A 186 -11.97 -12.71 9.57
C LEU A 186 -10.52 -13.04 9.20
N ASP A 187 -10.34 -14.21 8.58
CA ASP A 187 -9.04 -14.59 8.04
C ASP A 187 -8.72 -13.83 6.73
N GLU A 188 -7.44 -13.59 6.47
CA GLU A 188 -6.97 -13.13 5.16
C GLU A 188 -6.64 -14.34 4.28
N ASP A 189 -7.00 -14.26 2.98
CA ASP A 189 -6.72 -15.28 1.98
C ASP A 189 -5.26 -15.12 1.50
N GLU A 190 -4.36 -15.70 2.27
CA GLU A 190 -2.93 -15.70 1.95
C GLU A 190 -2.62 -16.66 0.79
N LEU A 191 -1.59 -16.35 0.00
CA LEU A 191 -1.13 -17.25 -1.05
C LEU A 191 -0.47 -18.50 -0.45
N ASP A 192 -0.71 -19.65 -1.05
CA ASP A 192 -0.05 -20.90 -0.71
C ASP A 192 0.65 -21.48 -1.98
N PRO A 193 1.99 -21.52 -2.03
CA PRO A 193 2.98 -21.00 -1.06
C PRO A 193 2.92 -19.45 -0.89
N PRO A 194 3.40 -18.93 0.26
CA PRO A 194 3.43 -17.50 0.53
C PRO A 194 4.20 -16.70 -0.54
N ALA A 195 3.83 -15.42 -0.72
CA ALA A 195 4.45 -14.53 -1.72
C ALA A 195 5.98 -14.47 -1.62
N LEU A 196 6.53 -14.45 -0.40
CA LEU A 196 7.97 -14.43 -0.16
C LEU A 196 8.72 -15.64 -0.73
N GLU A 197 8.09 -16.81 -0.78
CA GLU A 197 8.67 -18.02 -1.37
C GLU A 197 8.59 -18.04 -2.90
N ARG A 198 7.78 -17.15 -3.48
CA ARG A 198 7.43 -17.10 -4.90
C ARG A 198 7.95 -15.85 -5.63
N LEU A 199 8.70 -14.99 -4.97
CA LEU A 199 9.20 -13.72 -5.55
C LEU A 199 9.94 -13.92 -6.89
N GLY A 200 10.60 -15.07 -7.07
CA GLY A 200 11.27 -15.43 -8.33
C GLY A 200 10.32 -15.63 -9.53
N GLU A 201 9.01 -15.76 -9.30
CA GLU A 201 7.99 -15.88 -10.35
C GLU A 201 7.53 -14.49 -10.89
N VAL A 202 7.87 -13.40 -10.18
CA VAL A 202 7.56 -12.03 -10.62
C VAL A 202 8.42 -11.67 -11.81
N GLY A 203 7.84 -11.71 -13.01
CA GLY A 203 8.53 -11.53 -14.29
C GLY A 203 8.40 -10.13 -14.90
N VAL A 204 7.86 -9.16 -14.18
CA VAL A 204 7.62 -7.79 -14.69
C VAL A 204 8.65 -6.81 -14.13
N PRO A 205 8.94 -5.70 -14.87
CA PRO A 205 9.78 -4.64 -14.35
C PRO A 205 9.31 -4.17 -12.97
N THR A 206 10.22 -4.12 -11.99
CA THR A 206 9.90 -3.81 -10.60
C THR A 206 10.86 -2.76 -10.05
N LEU A 207 10.30 -1.67 -9.52
CA LEU A 207 11.01 -0.63 -8.80
C LEU A 207 10.52 -0.56 -7.35
N LEU A 208 11.46 -0.48 -6.39
CA LEU A 208 11.16 -0.26 -4.98
C LEU A 208 11.56 1.17 -4.61
N LEU A 209 10.73 1.79 -3.75
CA LEU A 209 11.06 3.02 -3.04
C LEU A 209 11.01 2.73 -1.55
N GLY A 210 12.12 2.94 -0.83
CA GLY A 210 12.22 2.84 0.63
C GLY A 210 12.45 4.20 1.27
N GLY A 211 12.07 4.33 2.55
CA GLY A 211 12.42 5.46 3.41
C GLY A 211 13.45 5.01 4.47
N ALA A 212 14.55 5.76 4.62
CA ALA A 212 15.61 5.39 5.57
C ALA A 212 15.23 5.61 7.06
N LEU A 213 14.08 6.22 7.33
CA LEU A 213 13.54 6.45 8.67
C LEU A 213 12.38 5.50 9.00
N ASP A 214 12.17 4.45 8.19
CA ASP A 214 11.11 3.46 8.38
C ASP A 214 11.51 2.37 9.39
N LEU A 215 10.59 1.44 9.68
CA LEU A 215 10.84 0.29 10.53
C LEU A 215 11.83 -0.70 9.88
N GLU A 216 12.58 -1.40 10.72
CA GLU A 216 13.45 -2.48 10.28
C GLU A 216 12.71 -3.59 9.53
N ALA A 217 11.46 -3.88 9.92
CA ALA A 217 10.60 -4.86 9.23
C ALA A 217 10.37 -4.50 7.76
N ILE A 218 10.19 -3.22 7.46
CA ILE A 218 9.96 -2.69 6.11
C ILE A 218 11.26 -2.72 5.29
N ASP A 219 12.39 -2.35 5.91
CA ASP A 219 13.70 -2.49 5.27
C ASP A 219 13.98 -3.94 4.88
N ARG A 220 13.70 -4.89 5.78
CA ARG A 220 13.87 -6.32 5.52
C ARG A 220 12.95 -6.82 4.42
N ALA A 221 11.71 -6.34 4.35
CA ALA A 221 10.80 -6.64 3.25
C ALA A 221 11.35 -6.11 1.92
N GLY A 222 11.87 -4.88 1.88
CA GLY A 222 12.54 -4.32 0.70
C GLY A 222 13.73 -5.16 0.25
N VAL A 223 14.59 -5.59 1.18
CA VAL A 223 15.73 -6.47 0.92
C VAL A 223 15.28 -7.83 0.35
N ALA A 224 14.24 -8.43 0.93
CA ALA A 224 13.70 -9.71 0.46
C ALA A 224 13.17 -9.61 -0.98
N VAL A 225 12.38 -8.58 -1.28
CA VAL A 225 11.86 -8.34 -2.64
C VAL A 225 13.00 -8.08 -3.62
N LEU A 226 13.97 -7.23 -3.26
CA LEU A 226 15.12 -6.92 -4.12
C LEU A 226 15.98 -8.17 -4.42
N ALA A 227 16.10 -9.07 -3.47
CA ALA A 227 16.84 -10.34 -3.63
C ALA A 227 16.04 -11.38 -4.43
N GLY A 228 14.71 -11.42 -4.24
CA GLY A 228 13.85 -12.45 -4.83
C GLY A 228 13.37 -12.13 -6.24
N VAL A 229 13.09 -10.85 -6.55
CA VAL A 229 12.58 -10.44 -7.87
C VAL A 229 13.72 -10.13 -8.82
N HIS A 230 13.86 -10.94 -9.87
CA HIS A 230 14.93 -10.74 -10.83
C HIS A 230 14.85 -9.39 -11.55
N GLY A 231 15.93 -8.61 -11.48
CA GLY A 231 16.02 -7.29 -12.14
C GLY A 231 15.30 -6.16 -11.39
N ALA A 232 14.79 -6.42 -10.18
CA ALA A 232 14.26 -5.36 -9.32
C ALA A 232 15.35 -4.33 -8.98
N ARG A 233 14.93 -3.06 -8.91
CA ARG A 233 15.81 -1.93 -8.53
C ARG A 233 15.21 -1.23 -7.32
N GLN A 234 16.05 -0.58 -6.52
CA GLN A 234 15.61 0.15 -5.34
C GLN A 234 16.18 1.57 -5.34
N VAL A 235 15.36 2.51 -4.90
CA VAL A 235 15.73 3.86 -4.49
C VAL A 235 15.40 3.97 -2.99
N VAL A 236 16.29 4.55 -2.20
CA VAL A 236 16.05 4.85 -0.78
C VAL A 236 16.19 6.34 -0.56
N TRP A 237 15.19 6.95 0.06
CA TRP A 237 15.22 8.36 0.42
C TRP A 237 15.63 8.54 1.88
N PRO A 238 16.67 9.37 2.15
CA PRO A 238 17.29 9.42 3.48
C PRO A 238 16.42 10.07 4.55
N ASP A 239 15.51 10.98 4.14
CA ASP A 239 14.79 11.88 5.06
C ASP A 239 13.29 11.58 5.14
N VAL A 240 12.86 10.39 4.72
CA VAL A 240 11.45 9.94 4.78
C VAL A 240 11.30 8.65 5.57
N ALA A 241 10.14 8.48 6.17
CA ALA A 241 9.72 7.26 6.82
C ALA A 241 8.81 6.42 5.88
N HIS A 242 7.64 6.02 6.36
CA HIS A 242 6.80 5.02 5.70
C HIS A 242 5.91 5.57 4.58
N LEU A 243 5.67 6.88 4.53
CA LEU A 243 4.72 7.47 3.57
C LEU A 243 5.38 8.50 2.63
N PRO A 244 6.41 8.11 1.83
CA PRO A 244 7.10 9.04 0.93
C PRO A 244 6.17 9.75 -0.06
N THR A 245 5.02 9.15 -0.39
CA THR A 245 3.98 9.74 -1.25
C THR A 245 3.32 10.98 -0.67
N LEU A 246 3.26 11.08 0.66
CA LEU A 246 2.70 12.20 1.42
C LEU A 246 3.79 13.10 2.01
N GLU A 247 4.94 12.52 2.38
CA GLU A 247 6.05 13.27 2.98
C GLU A 247 6.80 14.12 1.94
N GLN A 248 7.00 13.59 0.73
CA GLN A 248 7.66 14.27 -0.39
C GLN A 248 6.86 14.11 -1.69
N PRO A 249 5.64 14.66 -1.77
CA PRO A 249 4.70 14.36 -2.85
C PRO A 249 5.18 14.73 -4.25
N ASP A 250 5.91 15.83 -4.41
CA ASP A 250 6.42 16.28 -5.71
C ASP A 250 7.58 15.37 -6.19
N ALA A 251 8.48 14.98 -5.27
CA ALA A 251 9.57 14.06 -5.58
C ALA A 251 9.03 12.68 -5.94
N PHE A 252 8.00 12.21 -5.21
CA PHE A 252 7.34 10.95 -5.53
C PHE A 252 6.64 10.99 -6.90
N LEU A 253 5.93 12.07 -7.20
CA LEU A 253 5.30 12.24 -8.50
C LEU A 253 6.32 12.20 -9.64
N ALA A 254 7.47 12.84 -9.48
CA ALA A 254 8.55 12.81 -10.47
C ALA A 254 9.07 11.37 -10.68
N LEU A 255 9.39 10.66 -9.58
CA LEU A 255 9.83 9.26 -9.64
C LEU A 255 8.80 8.36 -10.33
N LEU A 256 7.52 8.50 -10.01
CA LEU A 256 6.44 7.71 -10.60
C LEU A 256 6.30 7.98 -12.10
N LEU A 257 6.37 9.25 -12.53
CA LEU A 257 6.26 9.60 -13.95
C LEU A 257 7.47 9.11 -14.75
N ASP A 258 8.68 9.21 -14.20
CA ASP A 258 9.90 8.68 -14.82
C ASP A 258 9.83 7.16 -14.94
N TRP A 259 9.40 6.47 -13.89
CA TRP A 259 9.19 5.02 -13.92
C TRP A 259 8.17 4.60 -14.99
N LEU A 260 7.00 5.24 -15.01
CA LEU A 260 5.98 4.93 -16.02
C LEU A 260 6.46 5.22 -17.45
N ALA A 261 7.29 6.23 -17.67
CA ALA A 261 7.87 6.51 -18.99
C ALA A 261 8.90 5.44 -19.41
N GLU A 262 9.62 4.84 -18.46
CA GLU A 262 10.59 3.79 -18.72
C GLU A 262 9.93 2.45 -19.11
N VAL A 263 8.78 2.12 -18.52
CA VAL A 263 8.13 0.79 -18.64
C VAL A 263 6.90 0.77 -19.56
N SER A 264 6.60 1.89 -20.24
CA SER A 264 5.43 2.04 -21.15
C SER A 264 5.73 1.63 -22.59
#